data_110965b8117128d406887ae936342c2e
#
_entry.id   110965b8117128d406887ae936342c2e
#
_cell.length_a   1.000
_cell.length_b   1.000
_cell.length_c   1.000
_cell.angle_alpha   90.00
_cell.angle_beta   90.00
_cell.angle_gamma   90.00
#
_symmetry.space_group_name_H-M   'P 1'
#
loop_
_entity.id
_entity.type
_entity.pdbx_description
1 polymer ?
#
loop_
_entity_poly.entity_id
_entity_poly.type
_entity_poly.pdbx_seq_one_letter_code
_entity_poly.pdbx_strand_id
1 'polypeptide(L)'
;MNAYKIEAGTAQHLGNRPQQNDRVALMNGARAPGYVLAVLSDGMAGVAGSEQVLHTAKQVFDDFKPGDHPTIERLEQLLRDIVQETHLVMRMNAVTTQAEAHASFVGLVLSPHGDAVWAHVGDSRLYRFHDSTCQARTGDAAYVEHLVSSDRLPPDAARNHRKSKLLLNVLGNTRKDPFITVGHHSGLAAGDVFLLCSDGLWHFFTDAELGAATARGTPRQASEKLINKAAERSEGKWGNCSMAIVKLAKPTE
;
A
#
# COMPACT_ATOMS: atom_id res chain seq x y z
N MET A 1 20.77 -14.13 -14.89
CA MET A 1 21.14 -12.93 -14.11
C MET A 1 19.95 -12.02 -14.14
N ASN A 2 19.49 -11.50 -13.00
CA ASN A 2 18.40 -10.53 -13.00
C ASN A 2 18.83 -9.27 -13.77
N ALA A 3 17.99 -8.81 -14.67
CA ALA A 3 18.25 -7.61 -15.49
C ALA A 3 18.27 -6.31 -14.68
N TYR A 4 18.04 -6.39 -13.35
CA TYR A 4 17.97 -5.25 -12.43
C TYR A 4 18.38 -5.65 -11.01
N LYS A 5 18.73 -4.64 -10.21
CA LYS A 5 18.93 -4.70 -8.76
C LYS A 5 17.76 -4.01 -8.05
N ILE A 6 17.22 -4.62 -7.01
CA ILE A 6 16.18 -3.98 -6.17
C ILE A 6 16.86 -3.08 -5.14
N GLU A 7 16.51 -1.79 -5.18
CA GLU A 7 16.82 -0.82 -4.15
C GLU A 7 15.50 -0.42 -3.48
N ALA A 8 15.45 -0.51 -2.15
CA ALA A 8 14.23 -0.20 -1.44
C ALA A 8 14.51 0.58 -0.15
N GLY A 9 13.52 1.33 0.30
CA GLY A 9 13.59 2.10 1.53
C GLY A 9 12.22 2.54 1.99
N THR A 10 12.11 2.73 3.31
CA THR A 10 10.90 3.25 3.96
C THR A 10 11.22 4.58 4.61
N ALA A 11 10.21 5.45 4.72
CA ALA A 11 10.28 6.68 5.48
C ALA A 11 8.94 6.99 6.13
N GLN A 12 9.01 7.58 7.32
CA GLN A 12 7.84 8.01 8.08
C GLN A 12 8.10 9.38 8.71
N HIS A 13 7.04 10.19 8.77
CA HIS A 13 7.04 11.45 9.49
C HIS A 13 5.74 11.60 10.28
N LEU A 14 5.86 12.10 11.50
CA LEU A 14 4.74 12.24 12.44
C LEU A 14 3.70 13.27 11.96
N GLY A 15 4.13 14.24 11.17
CA GLY A 15 3.30 15.41 10.85
C GLY A 15 3.01 16.23 12.10
N ASN A 16 1.78 16.71 12.19
CA ASN A 16 1.28 17.46 13.36
C ASN A 16 0.44 16.58 14.31
N ARG A 17 0.58 15.26 14.20
CA ARG A 17 -0.15 14.31 15.06
C ARG A 17 0.64 14.01 16.33
N PRO A 18 -0.03 13.70 17.45
CA PRO A 18 0.65 13.31 18.68
C PRO A 18 1.28 11.91 18.61
N GLN A 19 0.82 11.06 17.69
CA GLN A 19 1.25 9.68 17.54
C GLN A 19 1.34 9.29 16.06
N GLN A 20 2.32 8.41 15.75
CA GLN A 20 2.44 7.78 14.44
C GLN A 20 1.56 6.53 14.39
N ASN A 21 0.47 6.63 13.66
CA ASN A 21 -0.50 5.54 13.48
C ASN A 21 -0.24 4.72 12.22
N ASP A 22 0.54 5.25 11.26
CA ASP A 22 0.94 4.49 10.10
C ASP A 22 1.98 3.43 10.47
N ARG A 23 1.98 2.34 9.72
CA ARG A 23 3.05 1.33 9.74
C ARG A 23 3.46 1.00 8.31
N VAL A 24 4.77 0.83 8.13
CA VAL A 24 5.35 0.45 6.85
C VAL A 24 6.47 -0.56 7.07
N ALA A 25 6.54 -1.58 6.22
CA ALA A 25 7.60 -2.58 6.25
C ALA A 25 7.98 -3.09 4.87
N LEU A 26 9.24 -3.52 4.76
CA LEU A 26 9.79 -4.30 3.66
C LEU A 26 10.23 -5.64 4.23
N MET A 27 9.79 -6.73 3.64
CA MET A 27 10.00 -8.08 4.13
C MET A 27 10.55 -8.98 3.02
N ASN A 28 11.47 -9.87 3.37
CA ASN A 28 11.91 -10.97 2.50
C ASN A 28 11.19 -12.24 2.91
N GLY A 29 10.81 -13.06 1.94
CA GLY A 29 10.13 -14.32 2.22
C GLY A 29 11.03 -15.35 2.89
N ALA A 30 10.71 -15.77 4.10
CA ALA A 30 11.49 -16.77 4.83
C ALA A 30 11.54 -18.12 4.10
N ARG A 31 10.42 -18.49 3.45
CA ARG A 31 10.24 -19.73 2.67
C ARG A 31 10.10 -19.48 1.17
N ALA A 32 10.30 -18.24 0.74
CA ALA A 32 10.18 -17.78 -0.64
C ALA A 32 11.40 -16.93 -1.03
N PRO A 33 12.58 -17.53 -1.24
CA PRO A 33 13.79 -16.80 -1.59
C PRO A 33 13.59 -15.94 -2.84
N GLY A 34 14.06 -14.68 -2.79
CA GLY A 34 13.94 -13.74 -3.88
C GLY A 34 12.59 -13.00 -3.98
N TYR A 35 11.59 -13.39 -3.19
CA TYR A 35 10.35 -12.64 -3.07
C TYR A 35 10.50 -11.51 -2.06
N VAL A 36 9.94 -10.35 -2.41
CA VAL A 36 9.91 -9.17 -1.54
C VAL A 36 8.47 -8.74 -1.35
N LEU A 37 8.06 -8.51 -0.11
CA LEU A 37 6.76 -7.93 0.24
C LEU A 37 6.99 -6.54 0.83
N ALA A 38 6.36 -5.52 0.24
CA ALA A 38 6.22 -4.20 0.82
C ALA A 38 4.78 -4.02 1.32
N VAL A 39 4.60 -3.55 2.54
CA VAL A 39 3.28 -3.27 3.13
C VAL A 39 3.29 -1.90 3.77
N LEU A 40 2.21 -1.15 3.56
CA LEU A 40 1.92 0.09 4.25
C LEU A 40 0.47 0.07 4.72
N SER A 41 0.24 0.58 5.92
CA SER A 41 -1.09 0.68 6.54
C SER A 41 -1.19 1.97 7.35
N ASP A 42 -2.28 2.71 7.16
CA ASP A 42 -2.68 3.85 7.98
C ASP A 42 -3.69 3.38 9.02
N GLY A 43 -3.38 3.59 10.30
CA GLY A 43 -4.22 3.23 11.45
C GLY A 43 -5.20 4.34 11.80
N MET A 44 -6.48 4.05 11.70
CA MET A 44 -7.55 4.98 12.05
C MET A 44 -7.89 4.86 13.53
N ALA A 45 -7.97 6.02 14.22
CA ALA A 45 -8.24 6.12 15.67
C ALA A 45 -7.20 5.43 16.56
N GLY A 46 -5.97 5.27 16.08
CA GLY A 46 -4.84 4.69 16.80
C GLY A 46 -4.03 3.71 15.98
N VAL A 47 -2.96 3.20 16.55
CA VAL A 47 -1.97 2.37 15.89
C VAL A 47 -2.34 0.88 15.80
N ALA A 48 -3.27 0.42 16.63
CA ALA A 48 -3.56 -1.01 16.78
C ALA A 48 -3.96 -1.70 15.45
N GLY A 49 -4.72 -0.98 14.60
CA GLY A 49 -5.11 -1.50 13.28
C GLY A 49 -3.92 -1.72 12.35
N SER A 50 -3.06 -0.72 12.20
CA SER A 50 -1.89 -0.81 11.33
C SER A 50 -0.82 -1.79 11.86
N GLU A 51 -0.69 -1.92 13.17
CA GLU A 51 0.18 -2.95 13.78
C GLU A 51 -0.34 -4.36 13.50
N GLN A 52 -1.65 -4.58 13.59
CA GLN A 52 -2.25 -5.88 13.24
C GLN A 52 -2.01 -6.21 11.75
N VAL A 53 -2.14 -5.22 10.85
CA VAL A 53 -1.84 -5.41 9.42
C VAL A 53 -0.43 -5.94 9.23
N LEU A 54 0.58 -5.28 9.83
CA LEU A 54 1.97 -5.69 9.65
C LEU A 54 2.27 -7.05 10.29
N HIS A 55 1.67 -7.31 11.46
CA HIS A 55 1.85 -8.60 12.14
C HIS A 55 1.31 -9.75 11.27
N THR A 56 0.08 -9.64 10.80
CA THR A 56 -0.53 -10.66 9.94
C THR A 56 0.23 -10.80 8.62
N ALA A 57 0.59 -9.67 7.98
CA ALA A 57 1.36 -9.71 6.74
C ALA A 57 2.68 -10.47 6.90
N LYS A 58 3.37 -10.26 8.02
CA LYS A 58 4.60 -11.00 8.33
C LYS A 58 4.34 -12.49 8.50
N GLN A 59 3.34 -12.89 9.30
CA GLN A 59 3.02 -14.30 9.53
C GLN A 59 2.67 -15.03 8.23
N VAL A 60 1.73 -14.49 7.46
CA VAL A 60 1.26 -15.09 6.22
C VAL A 60 2.39 -15.17 5.19
N PHE A 61 3.24 -14.15 5.11
CA PHE A 61 4.36 -14.14 4.18
C PHE A 61 5.51 -15.07 4.61
N ASP A 62 5.79 -15.20 5.90
CA ASP A 62 6.79 -16.15 6.41
C ASP A 62 6.38 -17.61 6.13
N ASP A 63 5.07 -17.90 6.10
CA ASP A 63 4.53 -19.22 5.78
C ASP A 63 4.31 -19.46 4.28
N PHE A 64 4.37 -18.40 3.47
CA PHE A 64 4.15 -18.48 2.04
C PHE A 64 5.19 -19.36 1.34
N LYS A 65 4.70 -20.31 0.55
CA LYS A 65 5.50 -21.17 -0.33
C LYS A 65 5.01 -20.95 -1.76
N PRO A 66 5.84 -20.40 -2.65
CA PRO A 66 5.44 -20.11 -4.02
C PRO A 66 5.08 -21.37 -4.84
N GLY A 67 5.66 -22.54 -4.48
CA GLY A 67 5.57 -23.75 -5.30
C GLY A 67 6.59 -23.74 -6.43
N ASP A 68 6.58 -24.81 -7.25
CA ASP A 68 7.55 -24.99 -8.35
C ASP A 68 7.24 -24.07 -9.55
N HIS A 69 5.97 -23.71 -9.74
CA HIS A 69 5.49 -22.84 -10.81
C HIS A 69 4.59 -21.74 -10.24
N PRO A 70 5.17 -20.70 -9.63
CA PRO A 70 4.39 -19.62 -9.05
C PRO A 70 3.66 -18.84 -10.15
N THR A 71 2.36 -18.62 -9.95
CA THR A 71 1.53 -17.84 -10.88
C THR A 71 1.13 -16.50 -10.25
N ILE A 72 0.67 -15.58 -11.08
CA ILE A 72 0.12 -14.28 -10.65
C ILE A 72 -1.02 -14.51 -9.64
N GLU A 73 -1.92 -15.46 -9.93
CA GLU A 73 -3.06 -15.78 -9.06
C GLU A 73 -2.61 -16.25 -7.67
N ARG A 74 -1.47 -16.96 -7.58
CA ARG A 74 -0.90 -17.38 -6.29
C ARG A 74 -0.42 -16.19 -5.47
N LEU A 75 0.15 -15.17 -6.11
CA LEU A 75 0.56 -13.93 -5.46
C LEU A 75 -0.64 -13.04 -5.11
N GLU A 76 -1.65 -12.99 -5.96
CA GLU A 76 -2.93 -12.33 -5.66
C GLU A 76 -3.59 -12.96 -4.44
N GLN A 77 -3.62 -14.31 -4.37
CA GLN A 77 -4.19 -15.02 -3.24
C GLN A 77 -3.43 -14.74 -1.94
N LEU A 78 -2.09 -14.69 -1.97
CA LEU A 78 -1.28 -14.30 -0.82
C LEU A 78 -1.70 -12.93 -0.25
N LEU A 79 -1.88 -11.93 -1.12
CA LEU A 79 -2.31 -10.60 -0.66
C LEU A 79 -3.75 -10.58 -0.15
N ARG A 80 -4.63 -11.37 -0.77
CA ARG A 80 -6.02 -11.55 -0.29
C ARG A 80 -6.05 -12.24 1.07
N ASP A 81 -5.24 -13.26 1.28
CA ASP A 81 -5.14 -13.99 2.56
C ASP A 81 -4.69 -13.03 3.67
N ILE A 82 -3.66 -12.18 3.41
CA ILE A 82 -3.21 -11.16 4.37
C ILE A 82 -4.37 -10.22 4.76
N VAL A 83 -5.11 -9.73 3.78
CA VAL A 83 -6.22 -8.79 4.02
C VAL A 83 -7.36 -9.46 4.80
N GLN A 84 -7.77 -10.65 4.37
CA GLN A 84 -8.89 -11.39 4.98
C GLN A 84 -8.59 -11.83 6.41
N GLU A 85 -7.39 -12.38 6.63
CA GLU A 85 -6.96 -12.79 7.97
C GLU A 85 -6.81 -11.59 8.91
N THR A 86 -6.19 -10.49 8.44
CA THR A 86 -6.12 -9.25 9.22
C THR A 86 -7.50 -8.76 9.62
N HIS A 87 -8.41 -8.69 8.64
CA HIS A 87 -9.78 -8.23 8.88
C HIS A 87 -10.50 -9.10 9.92
N LEU A 88 -10.37 -10.42 9.80
CA LEU A 88 -10.97 -11.37 10.73
C LEU A 88 -10.42 -11.18 12.16
N VAL A 89 -9.10 -11.11 12.32
CA VAL A 89 -8.45 -10.91 13.63
C VAL A 89 -8.89 -9.59 14.25
N MET A 90 -8.93 -8.50 13.48
CA MET A 90 -9.39 -7.20 13.99
C MET A 90 -10.84 -7.24 14.44
N ARG A 91 -11.74 -7.93 13.73
CA ARG A 91 -13.13 -8.13 14.14
C ARG A 91 -13.25 -8.96 15.42
N MET A 92 -12.48 -10.02 15.56
CA MET A 92 -12.44 -10.83 16.78
C MET A 92 -11.95 -10.01 17.98
N ASN A 93 -10.90 -9.21 17.78
CA ASN A 93 -10.40 -8.32 18.82
C ASN A 93 -11.43 -7.26 19.23
N ALA A 94 -12.20 -6.71 18.28
CA ALA A 94 -13.25 -5.73 18.57
C ALA A 94 -14.34 -6.30 19.47
N VAL A 95 -14.72 -7.57 19.30
CA VAL A 95 -15.67 -8.25 20.17
C VAL A 95 -15.12 -8.40 21.59
N THR A 96 -13.83 -8.75 21.72
CA THR A 96 -13.19 -9.01 23.01
C THR A 96 -12.90 -7.72 23.79
N THR A 97 -12.41 -6.69 23.09
CA THR A 97 -11.99 -5.42 23.69
C THR A 97 -13.09 -4.36 23.75
N GLN A 98 -14.22 -4.60 23.09
CA GLN A 98 -15.31 -3.63 22.87
C GLN A 98 -14.85 -2.33 22.18
N ALA A 99 -13.74 -2.39 21.44
CA ALA A 99 -13.17 -1.28 20.71
C ALA A 99 -12.83 -1.69 19.28
N GLU A 100 -13.37 -0.98 18.30
CA GLU A 100 -13.07 -1.21 16.90
C GLU A 100 -11.77 -0.48 16.52
N ALA A 101 -10.81 -1.22 15.99
CA ALA A 101 -9.65 -0.67 15.30
C ALA A 101 -9.89 -0.76 13.79
N HIS A 102 -9.54 0.29 13.07
CA HIS A 102 -9.63 0.31 11.61
C HIS A 102 -8.29 0.66 10.98
N ALA A 103 -8.03 0.15 9.78
CA ALA A 103 -6.83 0.48 9.06
C ALA A 103 -7.02 0.37 7.54
N SER A 104 -6.22 1.14 6.79
CA SER A 104 -6.01 0.90 5.36
C SER A 104 -5.03 -0.26 5.16
N PHE A 105 -4.94 -0.75 3.93
CA PHE A 105 -3.92 -1.70 3.50
C PHE A 105 -3.47 -1.37 2.09
N VAL A 106 -2.18 -1.31 1.87
CA VAL A 106 -1.58 -1.43 0.55
C VAL A 106 -0.37 -2.36 0.63
N GLY A 107 -0.38 -3.41 -0.19
CA GLY A 107 0.66 -4.42 -0.27
C GLY A 107 1.15 -4.61 -1.69
N LEU A 108 2.46 -4.87 -1.83
CA LEU A 108 3.14 -5.18 -3.09
C LEU A 108 4.02 -6.40 -2.90
N VAL A 109 3.84 -7.42 -3.72
CA VAL A 109 4.76 -8.56 -3.81
C VAL A 109 5.53 -8.47 -5.11
N LEU A 110 6.85 -8.58 -5.04
CA LEU A 110 7.72 -8.78 -6.20
C LEU A 110 8.21 -10.22 -6.22
N SER A 111 8.12 -10.87 -7.38
CA SER A 111 8.67 -12.21 -7.61
C SER A 111 10.09 -12.13 -8.20
N PRO A 112 10.93 -13.15 -7.99
CA PRO A 112 12.23 -13.24 -8.66
C PRO A 112 12.10 -13.51 -10.16
N HIS A 113 10.89 -13.77 -10.65
CA HIS A 113 10.58 -14.06 -12.06
C HIS A 113 10.18 -12.80 -12.85
N GLY A 114 10.20 -11.63 -12.21
CA GLY A 114 9.90 -10.37 -12.87
C GLY A 114 8.42 -9.98 -12.85
N ASP A 115 7.68 -10.47 -11.84
CA ASP A 115 6.29 -10.10 -11.63
C ASP A 115 6.12 -9.21 -10.41
N ALA A 116 5.19 -8.27 -10.50
CA ALA A 116 4.70 -7.46 -9.41
C ALA A 116 3.20 -7.67 -9.27
N VAL A 117 2.74 -7.95 -8.06
CA VAL A 117 1.31 -8.03 -7.73
C VAL A 117 1.05 -7.13 -6.54
N TRP A 118 -0.03 -6.36 -6.59
CA TRP A 118 -0.42 -5.49 -5.50
C TRP A 118 -1.90 -5.61 -5.17
N ALA A 119 -2.22 -5.33 -3.92
CA ALA A 119 -3.60 -5.22 -3.45
C ALA A 119 -3.75 -4.01 -2.54
N HIS A 120 -4.96 -3.45 -2.51
CA HIS A 120 -5.25 -2.32 -1.64
C HIS A 120 -6.67 -2.34 -1.09
N VAL A 121 -6.81 -1.77 0.12
CA VAL A 121 -8.05 -1.47 0.83
C VAL A 121 -7.88 -0.11 1.51
N GLY A 122 -8.79 0.81 1.30
CA GLY A 122 -8.76 2.15 1.91
C GLY A 122 -8.21 3.22 0.97
N ASP A 123 -7.60 4.25 1.54
CA ASP A 123 -7.14 5.47 0.88
C ASP A 123 -5.62 5.59 0.75
N SER A 124 -4.85 4.69 1.36
CA SER A 124 -3.42 4.55 1.07
C SER A 124 -3.23 4.08 -0.37
N ARG A 125 -2.18 4.51 -1.03
CA ARG A 125 -2.01 4.30 -2.48
C ARG A 125 -0.72 3.58 -2.83
N LEU A 126 -0.77 2.83 -3.93
CA LEU A 126 0.38 2.36 -4.68
C LEU A 126 0.42 3.06 -6.03
N TYR A 127 1.61 3.49 -6.41
CA TYR A 127 1.94 3.98 -7.74
C TYR A 127 3.00 3.09 -8.36
N ARG A 128 2.85 2.74 -9.63
CA ARG A 128 3.91 2.18 -10.46
C ARG A 128 4.34 3.23 -11.48
N PHE A 129 5.62 3.56 -11.48
CA PHE A 129 6.23 4.43 -12.46
C PHE A 129 7.21 3.63 -13.33
N HIS A 130 7.39 4.05 -14.58
CA HIS A 130 8.50 3.66 -15.42
C HIS A 130 9.12 4.94 -15.97
N ASP A 131 10.43 5.12 -15.75
CA ASP A 131 11.17 6.34 -16.12
C ASP A 131 10.43 7.64 -15.77
N SER A 132 9.92 7.76 -14.56
CA SER A 132 9.12 8.88 -14.03
C SER A 132 7.67 8.98 -14.51
N THR A 133 7.25 8.21 -15.50
CA THR A 133 5.86 8.23 -15.98
C THR A 133 4.98 7.28 -15.18
N CYS A 134 3.86 7.76 -14.65
CA CYS A 134 2.90 6.93 -13.93
C CYS A 134 2.21 5.96 -14.89
N GLN A 135 2.45 4.66 -14.71
CA GLN A 135 1.88 3.58 -15.52
C GLN A 135 0.62 2.98 -14.87
N ALA A 136 0.60 2.94 -13.54
CA ALA A 136 -0.54 2.45 -12.77
C ALA A 136 -0.62 3.15 -11.41
N ARG A 137 -1.83 3.26 -10.89
CA ARG A 137 -2.13 3.80 -9.57
C ARG A 137 -3.36 3.12 -9.00
N THR A 138 -3.31 2.74 -7.71
CA THR A 138 -4.50 2.36 -6.97
C THR A 138 -5.34 3.60 -6.63
N GLY A 139 -6.63 3.41 -6.40
CA GLY A 139 -7.51 4.51 -6.03
C GLY A 139 -8.93 4.02 -5.72
N ASP A 140 -9.74 4.89 -5.20
CA ASP A 140 -11.11 4.59 -4.75
C ASP A 140 -12.08 4.31 -5.90
N ALA A 141 -11.67 4.53 -7.16
CA ALA A 141 -12.55 4.41 -8.33
C ALA A 141 -13.19 3.02 -8.44
N ALA A 142 -12.41 1.96 -8.27
CA ALA A 142 -12.91 0.58 -8.34
C ALA A 142 -13.91 0.26 -7.22
N TYR A 143 -13.68 0.77 -6.02
CA TYR A 143 -14.62 0.61 -4.91
C TYR A 143 -15.92 1.39 -5.13
N VAL A 144 -15.84 2.62 -5.62
CA VAL A 144 -17.00 3.44 -5.97
C VAL A 144 -17.82 2.79 -7.08
N GLU A 145 -17.17 2.28 -8.12
CA GLU A 145 -17.81 1.54 -9.21
C GLU A 145 -18.51 0.27 -8.71
N HIS A 146 -17.87 -0.48 -7.81
CA HIS A 146 -18.48 -1.63 -7.15
C HIS A 146 -19.72 -1.25 -6.34
N LEU A 147 -19.70 -0.12 -5.62
CA LEU A 147 -20.86 0.34 -4.86
C LEU A 147 -22.02 0.76 -5.76
N VAL A 148 -21.73 1.41 -6.88
CA VAL A 148 -22.75 1.80 -7.86
C VAL A 148 -23.35 0.57 -8.55
N SER A 149 -22.52 -0.34 -9.00
CA SER A 149 -22.99 -1.57 -9.70
C SER A 149 -23.75 -2.53 -8.81
N SER A 150 -23.56 -2.46 -7.48
CA SER A 150 -24.29 -3.27 -6.49
C SER A 150 -25.49 -2.55 -5.86
N ASP A 151 -25.94 -1.44 -6.46
CA ASP A 151 -27.06 -0.58 -5.98
C ASP A 151 -26.90 -0.07 -4.54
N ARG A 152 -25.67 -0.08 -4.02
CA ARG A 152 -25.35 0.42 -2.66
C ARG A 152 -25.07 1.92 -2.64
N LEU A 153 -24.84 2.52 -3.80
CA LEU A 153 -24.57 3.93 -3.97
C LEU A 153 -25.24 4.48 -5.24
N PRO A 154 -26.11 5.50 -5.14
CA PRO A 154 -26.64 6.16 -6.32
C PRO A 154 -25.54 6.83 -7.15
N PRO A 155 -25.62 6.82 -8.50
CA PRO A 155 -24.60 7.41 -9.38
C PRO A 155 -24.28 8.87 -9.08
N ASP A 156 -25.28 9.65 -8.67
CA ASP A 156 -25.09 11.06 -8.31
C ASP A 156 -24.33 11.25 -7.00
N ALA A 157 -24.51 10.36 -6.03
CA ALA A 157 -23.74 10.34 -4.80
C ALA A 157 -22.28 9.91 -5.04
N ALA A 158 -22.03 9.04 -6.03
CA ALA A 158 -20.69 8.63 -6.43
C ALA A 158 -19.84 9.80 -6.93
N ARG A 159 -20.43 10.80 -7.61
CA ARG A 159 -19.74 12.02 -8.08
C ARG A 159 -19.22 12.88 -6.93
N ASN A 160 -19.87 12.83 -5.77
CA ASN A 160 -19.53 13.59 -4.57
C ASN A 160 -18.76 12.76 -3.52
N HIS A 161 -18.42 11.52 -3.86
CA HIS A 161 -17.83 10.53 -2.96
C HIS A 161 -16.55 11.01 -2.24
N ARG A 162 -15.70 11.79 -2.90
CA ARG A 162 -14.48 12.37 -2.28
C ARG A 162 -14.75 13.20 -1.03
N LYS A 163 -16.00 13.58 -0.77
CA LYS A 163 -16.42 14.39 0.39
C LYS A 163 -17.13 13.58 1.47
N SER A 164 -17.52 12.33 1.21
CA SER A 164 -18.27 11.54 2.18
C SER A 164 -17.38 10.54 2.91
N LYS A 165 -17.06 10.84 4.16
CA LYS A 165 -16.42 9.91 5.12
C LYS A 165 -17.26 8.65 5.40
N LEU A 166 -18.43 8.52 4.77
CA LEU A 166 -19.42 7.46 5.00
C LEU A 166 -19.11 6.14 4.27
N LEU A 167 -18.15 6.14 3.35
CA LEU A 167 -17.86 5.00 2.50
C LEU A 167 -16.46 4.45 2.82
N LEU A 168 -16.23 4.15 4.09
CA LEU A 168 -14.95 3.61 4.53
C LEU A 168 -14.83 2.15 4.07
N ASN A 169 -14.03 1.94 3.03
CA ASN A 169 -13.49 0.63 2.70
C ASN A 169 -12.26 0.40 3.57
N VAL A 170 -12.44 -0.21 4.74
CA VAL A 170 -11.37 -0.37 5.73
C VAL A 170 -11.35 -1.77 6.33
N LEU A 171 -10.20 -2.20 6.80
CA LEU A 171 -10.06 -3.38 7.64
C LEU A 171 -10.66 -3.15 9.03
N GLY A 172 -11.09 -4.22 9.67
CA GLY A 172 -11.64 -4.19 11.03
C GLY A 172 -13.09 -3.72 11.16
N ASN A 173 -13.76 -3.39 10.05
CA ASN A 173 -15.17 -3.03 10.08
C ASN A 173 -16.03 -4.24 10.46
N THR A 174 -16.75 -4.16 11.58
CA THR A 174 -17.55 -5.29 12.10
C THR A 174 -18.81 -5.58 11.28
N ARG A 175 -19.24 -4.64 10.42
CA ARG A 175 -20.48 -4.71 9.65
C ARG A 175 -20.30 -5.03 8.18
N LYS A 176 -19.08 -4.85 7.64
CA LYS A 176 -18.80 -4.99 6.21
C LYS A 176 -17.45 -5.65 6.00
N ASP A 177 -17.39 -6.56 5.05
CA ASP A 177 -16.12 -7.08 4.56
C ASP A 177 -15.45 -6.04 3.66
N PRO A 178 -14.10 -5.99 3.63
CA PRO A 178 -13.37 -5.06 2.79
C PRO A 178 -13.48 -5.45 1.32
N PHE A 179 -13.64 -4.45 0.46
CA PHE A 179 -13.48 -4.63 -0.97
C PHE A 179 -11.98 -4.55 -1.33
N ILE A 180 -11.43 -5.65 -1.83
CA ILE A 180 -10.01 -5.78 -2.15
C ILE A 180 -9.81 -5.51 -3.63
N THR A 181 -9.12 -4.42 -3.96
CA THR A 181 -8.66 -4.16 -5.33
C THR A 181 -7.30 -4.81 -5.53
N VAL A 182 -7.13 -5.55 -6.64
CA VAL A 182 -5.87 -6.21 -7.00
C VAL A 182 -5.45 -5.75 -8.38
N GLY A 183 -4.15 -5.66 -8.60
CA GLY A 183 -3.54 -5.42 -9.89
C GLY A 183 -2.18 -6.09 -9.99
N HIS A 184 -1.70 -6.26 -11.20
CA HIS A 184 -0.40 -6.89 -11.46
C HIS A 184 0.32 -6.28 -12.67
N HIS A 185 1.60 -6.59 -12.77
CA HIS A 185 2.43 -6.32 -13.94
C HIS A 185 3.52 -7.38 -14.04
N SER A 186 3.72 -7.92 -15.24
CA SER A 186 4.82 -8.83 -15.57
C SER A 186 5.84 -8.16 -16.48
N GLY A 187 7.06 -8.67 -16.49
CA GLY A 187 8.15 -8.10 -17.27
C GLY A 187 8.79 -6.89 -16.60
N LEU A 188 9.01 -6.97 -15.29
CA LEU A 188 9.73 -5.94 -14.55
C LEU A 188 11.09 -5.64 -15.13
N ALA A 189 11.43 -4.36 -15.25
CA ALA A 189 12.66 -3.89 -15.86
C ALA A 189 13.34 -2.79 -15.02
N ALA A 190 14.61 -2.55 -15.29
CA ALA A 190 15.30 -1.39 -14.74
C ALA A 190 14.60 -0.10 -15.17
N GLY A 191 14.36 0.81 -14.24
CA GLY A 191 13.53 2.00 -14.45
C GLY A 191 12.13 1.90 -13.82
N ASP A 192 11.65 0.69 -13.50
CA ASP A 192 10.43 0.52 -12.74
C ASP A 192 10.62 0.98 -11.29
N VAL A 193 9.65 1.74 -10.79
CA VAL A 193 9.59 2.20 -9.40
C VAL A 193 8.18 2.01 -8.87
N PHE A 194 8.08 1.43 -7.68
CA PHE A 194 6.85 1.33 -6.92
C PHE A 194 6.94 2.25 -5.70
N LEU A 195 5.91 3.06 -5.51
CA LEU A 195 5.73 3.92 -4.33
C LEU A 195 4.44 3.50 -3.65
N LEU A 196 4.53 3.03 -2.41
CA LEU A 196 3.40 2.87 -1.49
C LEU A 196 3.41 4.07 -0.56
N CYS A 197 2.26 4.70 -0.33
CA CYS A 197 2.19 5.85 0.57
C CYS A 197 0.82 6.04 1.21
N SER A 198 0.80 6.64 2.42
CA SER A 198 -0.42 7.10 3.08
C SER A 198 -0.91 8.43 2.48
N ASP A 199 -2.11 8.84 2.87
CA ASP A 199 -2.76 10.07 2.42
C ASP A 199 -1.95 11.33 2.77
N GLY A 200 -1.22 11.31 3.89
CA GLY A 200 -0.30 12.38 4.31
C GLY A 200 0.84 12.66 3.33
N LEU A 201 1.06 11.80 2.33
CA LEU A 201 1.96 12.11 1.22
C LEU A 201 1.19 12.52 -0.04
N TRP A 202 0.35 11.62 -0.58
CA TRP A 202 -0.19 11.80 -1.93
C TRP A 202 -1.14 13.00 -2.08
N HIS A 203 -1.74 13.48 -1.01
CA HIS A 203 -2.57 14.69 -1.04
C HIS A 203 -1.83 15.95 -1.52
N PHE A 204 -0.51 15.99 -1.34
CA PHE A 204 0.32 17.17 -1.63
C PHE A 204 1.02 17.11 -2.99
N PHE A 205 0.82 16.04 -3.76
CA PHE A 205 1.57 15.84 -5.01
C PHE A 205 0.66 15.41 -6.16
N THR A 206 1.05 15.81 -7.35
CA THR A 206 0.57 15.21 -8.59
C THR A 206 1.34 13.91 -8.87
N ASP A 207 0.75 13.02 -9.68
CA ASP A 207 1.41 11.78 -10.09
C ASP A 207 2.75 12.05 -10.80
N ALA A 208 2.82 13.12 -11.60
CA ALA A 208 4.05 13.53 -12.30
C ALA A 208 5.16 13.97 -11.33
N GLU A 209 4.83 14.70 -10.27
CA GLU A 209 5.80 15.12 -9.25
C GLU A 209 6.34 13.92 -8.46
N LEU A 210 5.46 12.96 -8.09
CA LEU A 210 5.87 11.72 -7.43
C LEU A 210 6.80 10.90 -8.32
N GLY A 211 6.46 10.74 -9.59
CA GLY A 211 7.29 10.04 -10.56
C GLY A 211 8.67 10.70 -10.74
N ALA A 212 8.70 12.02 -10.90
CA ALA A 212 9.97 12.75 -11.05
C ALA A 212 10.86 12.68 -9.79
N ALA A 213 10.25 12.66 -8.60
CA ALA A 213 10.99 12.57 -7.34
C ALA A 213 11.58 11.17 -7.11
N THR A 214 10.81 10.11 -7.42
CA THR A 214 11.21 8.71 -7.18
C THR A 214 12.16 8.16 -8.25
N ALA A 215 12.12 8.68 -9.48
CA ALA A 215 13.00 8.26 -10.54
C ALA A 215 14.48 8.60 -10.27
N ARG A 216 14.76 9.68 -9.52
CA ARG A 216 16.12 10.21 -9.31
C ARG A 216 16.68 9.82 -7.93
N GLY A 217 17.98 9.49 -7.92
CA GLY A 217 18.69 9.16 -6.68
C GLY A 217 18.25 7.84 -6.05
N THR A 218 18.61 7.67 -4.79
CA THR A 218 18.25 6.50 -3.99
C THR A 218 16.83 6.64 -3.38
N PRO A 219 16.16 5.54 -3.00
CA PRO A 219 14.89 5.59 -2.28
C PRO A 219 14.92 6.51 -1.06
N ARG A 220 16.02 6.50 -0.30
CA ARG A 220 16.21 7.40 0.86
C ARG A 220 16.19 8.87 0.45
N GLN A 221 16.98 9.25 -0.56
CA GLN A 221 17.04 10.65 -1.03
C GLN A 221 15.69 11.12 -1.59
N ALA A 222 14.97 10.25 -2.29
CA ALA A 222 13.63 10.53 -2.79
C ALA A 222 12.65 10.76 -1.63
N SER A 223 12.67 9.89 -0.61
CA SER A 223 11.81 10.00 0.57
C SER A 223 12.04 11.29 1.36
N GLU A 224 13.31 11.66 1.59
CA GLU A 224 13.67 12.90 2.29
C GLU A 224 13.13 14.13 1.55
N LYS A 225 13.28 14.17 0.21
CA LYS A 225 12.75 15.26 -0.62
C LYS A 225 11.23 15.34 -0.57
N LEU A 226 10.56 14.19 -0.66
CA LEU A 226 9.09 14.13 -0.63
C LEU A 226 8.54 14.56 0.73
N ILE A 227 9.14 14.11 1.85
CA ILE A 227 8.75 14.52 3.20
C ILE A 227 8.91 16.04 3.37
N ASN A 228 10.07 16.60 3.03
CA ASN A 228 10.31 18.03 3.17
C ASN A 228 9.32 18.85 2.36
N LYS A 229 9.05 18.44 1.12
CA LYS A 229 8.09 19.12 0.26
C LYS A 229 6.64 19.00 0.74
N ALA A 230 6.24 17.83 1.30
CA ALA A 230 4.94 17.66 1.93
C ALA A 230 4.78 18.58 3.14
N ALA A 231 5.80 18.66 3.99
CA ALA A 231 5.82 19.57 5.14
C ALA A 231 5.64 21.04 4.73
N GLU A 232 6.36 21.50 3.69
CA GLU A 232 6.23 22.85 3.14
C GLU A 232 4.80 23.13 2.64
N ARG A 233 4.21 22.19 1.90
CA ARG A 233 2.88 22.34 1.27
C ARG A 233 1.71 22.18 2.23
N SER A 234 1.94 21.56 3.38
CA SER A 234 0.87 21.27 4.35
C SER A 234 0.38 22.49 5.12
N GLU A 235 1.15 23.58 5.11
CA GLU A 235 0.85 24.82 5.85
C GLU A 235 0.46 24.54 7.33
N GLY A 236 1.11 23.58 7.97
CA GLY A 236 0.81 23.16 9.34
C GLY A 236 -0.45 22.26 9.49
N LYS A 237 -1.06 21.81 8.42
CA LYS A 237 -2.20 20.86 8.43
C LYS A 237 -1.78 19.50 7.87
N TRP A 238 -0.89 18.82 8.57
CA TRP A 238 -0.26 17.59 8.10
C TRP A 238 -0.58 16.40 8.99
N GLY A 239 -1.06 15.31 8.40
CA GLY A 239 -1.26 14.03 9.05
C GLY A 239 0.04 13.22 9.19
N ASN A 240 -0.07 11.98 9.66
CA ASN A 240 1.03 11.04 9.53
C ASN A 240 1.36 10.87 8.04
N CYS A 241 2.64 10.77 7.71
CA CYS A 241 3.13 10.61 6.35
C CYS A 241 4.09 9.43 6.32
N SER A 242 3.73 8.41 5.58
CA SER A 242 4.53 7.19 5.47
C SER A 242 4.66 6.76 4.03
N MET A 243 5.81 6.19 3.69
CA MET A 243 6.05 5.65 2.35
C MET A 243 7.02 4.48 2.34
N ALA A 244 6.88 3.61 1.34
CA ALA A 244 7.87 2.66 0.89
C ALA A 244 8.15 2.91 -0.59
N ILE A 245 9.42 2.97 -0.95
CA ILE A 245 9.87 3.09 -2.35
C ILE A 245 10.66 1.83 -2.67
N VAL A 246 10.26 1.15 -3.75
CA VAL A 246 10.96 -0.01 -4.31
C VAL A 246 11.34 0.33 -5.74
N LYS A 247 12.63 0.44 -6.02
CA LYS A 247 13.20 0.85 -7.30
C LYS A 247 14.01 -0.30 -7.92
N LEU A 248 13.76 -0.56 -9.18
CA LEU A 248 14.53 -1.50 -9.98
C LEU A 248 15.62 -0.74 -10.72
N ALA A 249 16.83 -0.78 -10.19
CA ALA A 249 17.99 -0.09 -10.73
C ALA A 249 18.76 -1.00 -11.72
N LYS A 250 19.50 -0.40 -12.63
CA LYS A 250 20.46 -1.16 -13.45
C LYS A 250 21.50 -1.79 -12.53
N PRO A 251 21.91 -3.06 -12.78
CA PRO A 251 23.03 -3.65 -12.06
C PRO A 251 24.26 -2.73 -12.19
N THR A 252 24.96 -2.49 -11.10
CA THR A 252 26.30 -1.89 -11.15
C THR A 252 27.26 -2.93 -11.71
N GLU A 253 27.99 -2.61 -12.74
CA GLU A 253 29.10 -3.40 -13.27
C GLU A 253 30.19 -3.65 -12.19
#